data_4a518159ddf89fffa2aed1c74d13056c
#
_entry.id   4a518159ddf89fffa2aed1c74d13056c
#
_cell.length_a   1.000
_cell.length_b   1.000
_cell.length_c   1.000
_cell.angle_alpha   90.00
_cell.angle_beta   90.00
_cell.angle_gamma   90.00
#
_symmetry.space_group_name_H-M   'P 1'
#
loop_
_entity.id
_entity.type
_entity.pdbx_description
1 polymer ?
#
loop_
_entity_poly.entity_id
_entity_poly.type
_entity_poly.pdbx_seq_one_letter_code
_entity_poly.pdbx_strand_id
1 'polypeptide(L)'
;MACMLLLAACDNYLDIQPTGSVIPNSLAEYRALLARSYKDVSKFSDRGMACFRSDEMQVRDNEYDQNYYMDIERWNDLAPNAYTSSFEWAKYYNVLFIANHVIESRSDIKEGTEEEINQLVGEAYMLRAYVHFLLVNLYGQPYTKEGALDTKSVPLKLDTDLEKVLKRNTVEEVYTSIQADIDEARKLVMKAEWEQRYSYRFNAASVEAFQSRVSLYKGEWQAAWDAAEAVLAVKSVLVDLNDAAATLPNSYNSVENITPLETPLSLSLIHI
;
A
#
# COMPACT_ATOMS: atom_id res chain seq x y z
N MET A 1 8.48 56.43 38.42
CA MET A 1 7.21 55.69 38.17
C MET A 1 7.34 55.00 36.83
N ALA A 2 7.78 53.73 36.86
CA ALA A 2 8.03 52.96 35.64
C ALA A 2 6.74 52.20 35.31
N CYS A 3 6.17 52.48 34.14
CA CYS A 3 4.98 51.83 33.61
C CYS A 3 5.39 50.51 32.93
N MET A 4 5.20 49.37 33.61
CA MET A 4 5.37 48.04 33.04
C MET A 4 4.15 47.75 32.14
N LEU A 5 4.33 47.83 30.83
CA LEU A 5 3.38 47.33 29.85
C LEU A 5 3.46 45.81 29.83
N LEU A 6 2.45 45.14 30.38
CA LEU A 6 2.19 43.72 30.21
C LEU A 6 1.77 43.47 28.75
N LEU A 7 2.67 42.94 27.94
CA LEU A 7 2.33 42.37 26.65
C LEU A 7 1.66 41.01 26.89
N ALA A 8 0.34 41.00 27.03
CA ALA A 8 -0.43 39.77 26.88
C ALA A 8 -0.44 39.42 25.38
N ALA A 9 0.48 38.58 24.97
CA ALA A 9 0.43 37.94 23.65
C ALA A 9 -0.76 36.99 23.66
N CYS A 10 -1.77 37.26 22.83
CA CYS A 10 -2.84 36.31 22.56
C CYS A 10 -2.26 35.23 21.65
N ASP A 11 -1.87 34.10 22.19
CA ASP A 11 -1.38 32.93 21.42
C ASP A 11 -2.43 32.38 20.44
N ASN A 12 -3.71 32.62 20.70
CA ASN A 12 -4.81 32.18 19.83
C ASN A 12 -4.94 32.93 18.47
N TYR A 13 -4.19 33.98 18.23
CA TYR A 13 -4.28 34.73 16.97
C TYR A 13 -3.43 34.13 15.85
N LEU A 14 -2.48 33.27 16.20
CA LEU A 14 -1.60 32.61 15.23
C LEU A 14 -2.11 31.22 14.81
N ASP A 15 -3.12 30.69 15.46
CA ASP A 15 -3.79 29.41 15.11
C ASP A 15 -4.86 29.59 14.02
N ILE A 16 -4.56 30.38 12.98
CA ILE A 16 -5.45 30.45 11.81
C ILE A 16 -5.27 29.16 11.01
N GLN A 17 -6.13 28.20 11.24
CA GLN A 17 -6.22 27.03 10.36
C GLN A 17 -6.68 27.47 8.95
N PRO A 18 -6.04 27.00 7.88
CA PRO A 18 -6.48 27.31 6.53
C PRO A 18 -7.94 26.92 6.35
N THR A 19 -8.79 27.87 5.98
CA THR A 19 -10.20 27.61 5.69
C THR A 19 -10.29 26.62 4.53
N GLY A 20 -10.78 25.41 4.80
CA GLY A 20 -10.92 24.33 3.82
C GLY A 20 -9.97 23.15 3.98
N SER A 21 -9.02 23.17 4.93
CA SER A 21 -8.18 22.04 5.28
C SER A 21 -8.39 21.67 6.75
N VAL A 22 -8.80 20.45 7.01
CA VAL A 22 -8.86 19.89 8.37
C VAL A 22 -7.51 19.28 8.68
N ILE A 23 -6.81 19.78 9.69
CA ILE A 23 -5.64 19.11 10.24
C ILE A 23 -6.18 18.01 11.17
N PRO A 24 -5.95 16.74 10.86
CA PRO A 24 -6.48 15.65 11.68
C PRO A 24 -5.84 15.68 13.07
N ASN A 25 -6.64 15.48 14.10
CA ASN A 25 -6.17 15.40 15.47
C ASN A 25 -6.82 14.28 16.28
N SER A 26 -7.94 13.72 15.80
CA SER A 26 -8.65 12.62 16.44
C SER A 26 -8.39 11.28 15.74
N LEU A 27 -8.54 10.18 16.48
CA LEU A 27 -8.47 8.83 15.92
C LEU A 27 -9.38 8.66 14.70
N ALA A 28 -10.61 9.20 14.77
CA ALA A 28 -11.59 9.09 13.69
C ALA A 28 -11.13 9.79 12.40
N GLU A 29 -10.49 10.96 12.52
CA GLU A 29 -9.99 11.72 11.36
C GLU A 29 -8.78 11.02 10.72
N TYR A 30 -7.81 10.55 11.52
CA TYR A 30 -6.70 9.75 11.00
C TYR A 30 -7.18 8.42 10.38
N ARG A 31 -8.20 7.80 10.96
CA ARG A 31 -8.86 6.61 10.38
C ARG A 31 -9.50 6.92 9.03
N ALA A 32 -10.12 8.08 8.86
CA ALA A 32 -10.69 8.51 7.59
C ALA A 32 -9.62 8.74 6.52
N LEU A 33 -8.47 9.35 6.88
CA LEU A 33 -7.33 9.51 5.98
C LEU A 33 -6.79 8.15 5.52
N LEU A 34 -6.61 7.22 6.45
CA LEU A 34 -6.10 5.90 6.11
C LEU A 34 -7.10 5.10 5.26
N ALA A 35 -8.42 5.24 5.52
CA ALA A 35 -9.46 4.63 4.69
C ALA A 35 -9.42 5.15 3.25
N ARG A 36 -9.13 6.45 3.05
CA ARG A 36 -8.90 7.02 1.72
C ARG A 36 -7.68 6.37 1.04
N SER A 37 -6.60 6.17 1.78
CA SER A 37 -5.38 5.51 1.25
C SER A 37 -5.66 4.08 0.79
N TYR A 38 -6.43 3.28 1.52
CA TYR A 38 -6.88 1.97 1.07
C TYR A 38 -7.67 2.04 -0.25
N LYS A 39 -8.60 3.00 -0.36
CA LYS A 39 -9.36 3.24 -1.59
C LYS A 39 -8.47 3.66 -2.76
N ASP A 40 -7.41 4.43 -2.50
CA ASP A 40 -6.48 4.85 -3.55
C ASP A 40 -5.59 3.68 -3.98
N VAL A 41 -5.11 2.85 -3.04
CA VAL A 41 -4.35 1.63 -3.34
C VAL A 41 -5.17 0.65 -4.20
N SER A 42 -6.46 0.52 -3.94
CA SER A 42 -7.34 -0.36 -4.73
C SER A 42 -7.45 0.06 -6.21
N LYS A 43 -7.05 1.28 -6.55
CA LYS A 43 -7.06 1.81 -7.91
C LYS A 43 -5.73 1.70 -8.64
N PHE A 44 -4.69 1.17 -8.01
CA PHE A 44 -3.38 1.02 -8.64
C PHE A 44 -3.44 -0.04 -9.74
N SER A 45 -3.40 0.41 -10.98
CA SER A 45 -3.50 -0.43 -12.18
C SER A 45 -2.14 -0.84 -12.77
N ASP A 46 -1.04 -0.24 -12.29
CA ASP A 46 0.28 -0.40 -12.92
C ASP A 46 0.76 -1.85 -12.92
N ARG A 47 0.48 -2.61 -11.86
CA ARG A 47 0.79 -4.04 -11.81
C ARG A 47 0.04 -4.83 -12.88
N GLY A 48 -1.26 -4.54 -13.07
CA GLY A 48 -2.06 -5.16 -14.12
C GLY A 48 -1.55 -4.77 -15.51
N MET A 49 -1.18 -3.50 -15.72
CA MET A 49 -0.55 -3.08 -16.97
C MET A 49 0.80 -3.77 -17.23
N ALA A 50 1.58 -4.03 -16.18
CA ALA A 50 2.84 -4.76 -16.31
C ALA A 50 2.64 -6.21 -16.78
N CYS A 51 1.47 -6.83 -16.52
CA CYS A 51 1.16 -8.18 -17.00
C CYS A 51 1.05 -8.24 -18.54
N PHE A 52 0.81 -7.13 -19.24
CA PHE A 52 0.92 -7.09 -20.71
C PHE A 52 2.34 -7.34 -21.23
N ARG A 53 3.35 -7.27 -20.36
CA ARG A 53 4.75 -7.61 -20.67
C ARG A 53 5.11 -9.07 -20.41
N SER A 54 4.12 -9.87 -20.03
CA SER A 54 4.25 -11.30 -19.77
C SER A 54 3.37 -12.11 -20.72
N ASP A 55 3.33 -13.42 -20.54
CA ASP A 55 2.46 -14.35 -21.25
C ASP A 55 1.06 -14.50 -20.60
N GLU A 56 0.79 -13.77 -19.50
CA GLU A 56 -0.47 -13.84 -18.79
C GLU A 56 -1.60 -13.03 -19.45
N MET A 57 -1.24 -11.96 -20.20
CA MET A 57 -2.20 -11.05 -20.80
C MET A 57 -1.79 -10.67 -22.23
N GLN A 58 -2.78 -10.50 -23.08
CA GLN A 58 -2.62 -10.03 -24.47
C GLN A 58 -3.53 -8.83 -24.72
N VAL A 59 -3.01 -7.86 -25.48
CA VAL A 59 -3.80 -6.72 -25.96
C VAL A 59 -4.82 -7.19 -26.99
N ARG A 60 -6.10 -6.86 -26.79
CA ARG A 60 -7.16 -7.23 -27.70
C ARG A 60 -7.05 -6.46 -29.02
N ASP A 61 -7.54 -7.10 -30.11
CA ASP A 61 -7.61 -6.50 -31.44
C ASP A 61 -8.81 -5.56 -31.57
N ASN A 62 -8.73 -4.42 -30.85
CA ASN A 62 -9.64 -3.29 -31.02
C ASN A 62 -8.87 -1.98 -30.88
N GLU A 63 -9.37 -0.92 -31.47
CA GLU A 63 -8.70 0.38 -31.56
C GLU A 63 -8.35 0.96 -30.18
N TYR A 64 -9.25 0.84 -29.19
CA TYR A 64 -9.02 1.36 -27.86
C TYR A 64 -7.85 0.66 -27.19
N ASP A 65 -7.90 -0.68 -27.05
CA ASP A 65 -6.86 -1.43 -26.33
C ASP A 65 -5.51 -1.33 -27.05
N GLN A 66 -5.48 -1.32 -28.39
CA GLN A 66 -4.26 -1.11 -29.15
C GLN A 66 -3.64 0.27 -28.92
N ASN A 67 -4.44 1.31 -28.90
CA ASN A 67 -3.93 2.66 -28.64
C ASN A 67 -3.38 2.82 -27.21
N TYR A 68 -3.98 2.18 -26.22
CA TYR A 68 -3.63 2.37 -24.81
C TYR A 68 -2.59 1.39 -24.26
N TYR A 69 -2.49 0.18 -24.80
CA TYR A 69 -1.70 -0.91 -24.18
C TYR A 69 -0.70 -1.59 -25.12
N MET A 70 -0.82 -1.45 -26.44
CA MET A 70 0.03 -2.15 -27.40
C MET A 70 1.53 -1.80 -27.23
N ASP A 71 1.84 -0.54 -26.95
CA ASP A 71 3.22 -0.13 -26.69
C ASP A 71 3.79 -0.74 -25.40
N ILE A 72 2.94 -0.97 -24.39
CA ILE A 72 3.35 -1.65 -23.15
C ILE A 72 3.68 -3.10 -23.47
N GLU A 73 2.83 -3.82 -24.20
CA GLU A 73 3.04 -5.21 -24.60
C GLU A 73 4.32 -5.36 -25.44
N ARG A 74 4.59 -4.40 -26.33
CA ARG A 74 5.78 -4.41 -27.20
C ARG A 74 7.05 -3.84 -26.57
N TRP A 75 7.00 -3.43 -25.31
CA TRP A 75 8.12 -2.77 -24.62
C TRP A 75 8.61 -1.50 -25.33
N ASN A 76 7.71 -0.78 -25.99
CA ASN A 76 8.02 0.46 -26.71
C ASN A 76 8.01 1.66 -25.75
N ASP A 77 9.00 1.73 -24.85
CA ASP A 77 9.11 2.80 -23.85
C ASP A 77 9.79 4.07 -24.41
N LEU A 78 10.46 3.98 -25.57
CA LEU A 78 11.22 5.10 -26.13
C LEU A 78 10.38 6.04 -26.98
N ALA A 79 9.38 5.53 -27.68
CA ALA A 79 8.52 6.31 -28.57
C ALA A 79 7.08 5.79 -28.53
N PRO A 80 6.42 5.83 -27.35
CA PRO A 80 5.06 5.35 -27.24
C PRO A 80 4.08 6.24 -27.99
N ASN A 81 2.93 5.68 -28.36
CA ASN A 81 1.80 6.43 -28.88
C ASN A 81 1.33 7.47 -27.83
N ALA A 82 0.83 8.62 -28.28
CA ALA A 82 0.35 9.68 -27.39
C ALA A 82 -0.79 9.26 -26.45
N TYR A 83 -1.51 8.20 -26.77
CA TYR A 83 -2.59 7.63 -25.94
C TYR A 83 -2.13 6.50 -25.03
N THR A 84 -0.88 6.02 -25.16
CA THR A 84 -0.38 4.91 -24.34
C THR A 84 -0.50 5.22 -22.86
N SER A 85 -1.09 4.28 -22.11
CA SER A 85 -1.21 4.39 -20.65
C SER A 85 0.17 4.45 -20.01
N SER A 86 0.35 5.38 -19.09
CA SER A 86 1.63 5.60 -18.41
C SER A 86 1.63 4.93 -17.03
N PHE A 87 2.82 4.50 -16.61
CA PHE A 87 3.06 4.13 -15.23
C PHE A 87 3.28 5.39 -14.39
N GLU A 88 2.52 5.56 -13.31
CA GLU A 88 2.51 6.78 -12.51
C GLU A 88 3.02 6.56 -11.09
N TRP A 89 3.96 7.40 -10.65
CA TRP A 89 4.50 7.35 -9.28
C TRP A 89 3.71 8.18 -8.27
N ALA A 90 3.15 9.31 -8.71
CA ALA A 90 2.56 10.32 -7.81
C ALA A 90 1.49 9.73 -6.88
N LYS A 91 0.62 8.86 -7.38
CA LYS A 91 -0.44 8.21 -6.60
C LYS A 91 0.12 7.32 -5.48
N TYR A 92 1.24 6.62 -5.72
CA TYR A 92 1.90 5.80 -4.71
C TYR A 92 2.50 6.66 -3.60
N TYR A 93 3.21 7.73 -3.98
CA TYR A 93 3.86 8.62 -3.01
C TYR A 93 2.84 9.44 -2.19
N ASN A 94 1.64 9.70 -2.72
CA ASN A 94 0.56 10.29 -1.92
C ASN A 94 0.11 9.34 -0.80
N VAL A 95 -0.01 8.04 -1.08
CA VAL A 95 -0.34 7.05 -0.04
C VAL A 95 0.79 6.94 0.99
N LEU A 96 2.06 6.95 0.54
CA LEU A 96 3.22 6.96 1.45
C LEU A 96 3.22 8.19 2.35
N PHE A 97 2.91 9.37 1.82
CA PHE A 97 2.79 10.60 2.61
C PHE A 97 1.73 10.47 3.71
N ILE A 98 0.54 9.96 3.38
CA ILE A 98 -0.54 9.76 4.36
C ILE A 98 -0.14 8.72 5.41
N ALA A 99 0.47 7.60 5.00
CA ALA A 99 0.94 6.58 5.93
C ALA A 99 1.99 7.14 6.90
N ASN A 100 2.98 7.90 6.39
CA ASN A 100 3.96 8.58 7.23
C ASN A 100 3.31 9.55 8.20
N HIS A 101 2.32 10.34 7.75
CA HIS A 101 1.63 11.29 8.61
C HIS A 101 0.92 10.59 9.78
N VAL A 102 0.27 9.45 9.54
CA VAL A 102 -0.34 8.65 10.61
C VAL A 102 0.73 8.12 11.57
N ILE A 103 1.86 7.63 11.06
CA ILE A 103 2.94 7.08 11.89
C ILE A 103 3.58 8.17 12.76
N GLU A 104 3.92 9.32 12.19
CA GLU A 104 4.57 10.43 12.88
C GLU A 104 3.66 11.08 13.93
N SER A 105 2.34 11.11 13.67
CA SER A 105 1.37 11.73 14.56
C SER A 105 0.90 10.83 15.70
N ARG A 106 1.46 9.63 15.87
CA ARG A 106 0.99 8.64 16.87
C ARG A 106 0.79 9.22 18.26
N SER A 107 1.73 10.04 18.75
CA SER A 107 1.67 10.67 20.07
C SER A 107 0.64 11.79 20.18
N ASP A 108 0.20 12.35 19.07
CA ASP A 108 -0.67 13.52 18.98
C ASP A 108 -2.12 13.15 18.70
N ILE A 109 -2.37 11.86 18.36
CA ILE A 109 -3.71 11.34 18.13
C ILE A 109 -4.49 11.41 19.43
N LYS A 110 -5.53 12.25 19.43
CA LYS A 110 -6.47 12.41 20.54
C LYS A 110 -7.62 11.43 20.35
N GLU A 111 -8.24 11.08 21.47
CA GLU A 111 -9.36 10.13 21.54
C GLU A 111 -8.97 8.70 21.10
N GLY A 112 -9.74 7.73 21.52
CA GLY A 112 -9.46 6.31 21.31
C GLY A 112 -8.55 5.70 22.36
N THR A 113 -8.53 4.37 22.39
CA THR A 113 -7.65 3.60 23.27
C THR A 113 -6.27 3.44 22.64
N GLU A 114 -5.29 3.06 23.45
CA GLU A 114 -3.94 2.77 22.96
C GLU A 114 -3.97 1.64 21.91
N GLU A 115 -4.80 0.62 22.10
CA GLU A 115 -4.96 -0.49 21.17
C GLU A 115 -5.53 -0.02 19.83
N GLU A 116 -6.48 0.91 19.82
CA GLU A 116 -7.05 1.46 18.60
C GLU A 116 -6.04 2.34 17.83
N ILE A 117 -5.25 3.12 18.56
CA ILE A 117 -4.16 3.93 17.98
C ILE A 117 -3.06 3.01 17.44
N ASN A 118 -2.65 2.00 18.20
CA ASN A 118 -1.66 1.01 17.76
C ASN A 118 -2.12 0.29 16.50
N GLN A 119 -3.37 -0.16 16.46
CA GLN A 119 -3.95 -0.78 15.26
C GLN A 119 -3.90 0.15 14.06
N LEU A 120 -4.28 1.42 14.21
CA LEU A 120 -4.24 2.42 13.14
C LEU A 120 -2.82 2.63 12.61
N VAL A 121 -1.86 2.81 13.51
CA VAL A 121 -0.44 3.03 13.17
C VAL A 121 0.18 1.78 12.53
N GLY A 122 -0.16 0.59 13.05
CA GLY A 122 0.27 -0.69 12.47
C GLY A 122 -0.24 -0.87 11.03
N GLU A 123 -1.49 -0.51 10.76
CA GLU A 123 -2.04 -0.50 9.41
C GLU A 123 -1.34 0.52 8.49
N ALA A 124 -0.89 1.66 9.01
CA ALA A 124 -0.12 2.64 8.25
C ALA A 124 1.28 2.09 7.88
N TYR A 125 1.96 1.40 8.80
CA TYR A 125 3.19 0.67 8.48
C TYR A 125 2.98 -0.37 7.39
N MET A 126 1.91 -1.16 7.47
CA MET A 126 1.56 -2.14 6.44
C MET A 126 1.31 -1.49 5.08
N LEU A 127 0.59 -0.38 5.01
CA LEU A 127 0.39 0.36 3.77
C LEU A 127 1.70 0.88 3.19
N ARG A 128 2.59 1.42 4.03
CA ARG A 128 3.90 1.91 3.61
C ARG A 128 4.78 0.79 3.05
N ALA A 129 4.84 -0.34 3.75
CA ALA A 129 5.54 -1.54 3.30
C ALA A 129 4.98 -2.06 1.97
N TYR A 130 3.65 -2.18 1.87
CA TYR A 130 2.97 -2.67 0.68
C TYR A 130 3.21 -1.79 -0.55
N VAL A 131 3.12 -0.47 -0.39
CA VAL A 131 3.34 0.48 -1.48
C VAL A 131 4.80 0.47 -1.94
N HIS A 132 5.77 0.45 -1.01
CA HIS A 132 7.18 0.30 -1.40
C HIS A 132 7.46 -1.04 -2.08
N PHE A 133 6.79 -2.13 -1.65
CA PHE A 133 6.90 -3.43 -2.30
C PHE A 133 6.35 -3.40 -3.74
N LEU A 134 5.22 -2.74 -3.98
CA LEU A 134 4.71 -2.54 -5.35
C LEU A 134 5.71 -1.76 -6.20
N LEU A 135 6.21 -0.64 -5.67
CA LEU A 135 7.14 0.23 -6.37
C LEU A 135 8.46 -0.46 -6.72
N VAL A 136 9.07 -1.18 -5.76
CA VAL A 136 10.36 -1.85 -6.02
C VAL A 136 10.23 -2.97 -7.05
N ASN A 137 9.10 -3.67 -7.09
CA ASN A 137 8.85 -4.73 -8.06
C ASN A 137 8.42 -4.22 -9.44
N LEU A 138 7.92 -2.98 -9.54
CA LEU A 138 7.61 -2.34 -10.83
C LEU A 138 8.83 -1.68 -11.46
N TYR A 139 9.71 -1.08 -10.66
CA TYR A 139 10.79 -0.19 -11.13
C TYR A 139 12.20 -0.64 -10.76
N GLY A 140 12.35 -1.68 -9.95
CA GLY A 140 13.63 -2.26 -9.55
C GLY A 140 13.91 -3.57 -10.32
N GLN A 141 15.12 -4.09 -10.12
CA GLN A 141 15.46 -5.44 -10.56
C GLN A 141 14.85 -6.48 -9.60
N PRO A 142 14.52 -7.69 -10.08
CA PRO A 142 14.09 -8.78 -9.19
C PRO A 142 15.13 -9.06 -8.11
N TYR A 143 14.71 -9.17 -6.84
CA TYR A 143 15.59 -9.34 -5.69
C TYR A 143 16.59 -10.49 -5.84
N THR A 144 16.14 -11.61 -6.40
CA THR A 144 16.96 -12.83 -6.56
C THR A 144 17.90 -12.83 -7.78
N LYS A 145 17.85 -11.78 -8.60
CA LYS A 145 18.75 -11.67 -9.76
C LYS A 145 20.16 -11.29 -9.27
N GLU A 146 21.17 -11.97 -9.79
CA GLU A 146 22.56 -11.69 -9.47
C GLU A 146 22.92 -10.21 -9.71
N GLY A 147 23.52 -9.58 -8.71
CA GLY A 147 23.90 -8.16 -8.73
C GLY A 147 22.74 -7.17 -8.59
N ALA A 148 21.50 -7.62 -8.44
CA ALA A 148 20.34 -6.74 -8.34
C ALA A 148 20.32 -5.87 -7.08
N LEU A 149 20.81 -6.40 -5.96
CA LEU A 149 20.68 -5.76 -4.64
C LEU A 149 21.29 -4.36 -4.60
N ASP A 150 22.42 -4.16 -5.26
CA ASP A 150 23.11 -2.85 -5.33
C ASP A 150 22.54 -1.92 -6.41
N THR A 151 21.62 -2.39 -7.26
CA THR A 151 21.04 -1.56 -8.32
C THR A 151 20.03 -0.56 -7.76
N LYS A 152 20.00 0.64 -8.37
CA LYS A 152 19.04 1.67 -7.97
C LYS A 152 17.60 1.31 -8.40
N SER A 153 16.68 1.39 -7.45
CA SER A 153 15.26 1.13 -7.69
C SER A 153 14.42 2.41 -7.48
N VAL A 154 13.77 2.58 -6.37
CA VAL A 154 12.87 3.69 -6.08
C VAL A 154 13.32 4.51 -4.87
N PRO A 155 12.94 5.79 -4.75
CA PRO A 155 13.16 6.55 -3.54
C PRO A 155 12.35 6.02 -2.37
N LEU A 156 12.97 5.88 -1.19
CA LEU A 156 12.27 5.65 0.06
C LEU A 156 11.68 6.96 0.58
N LYS A 157 10.39 6.98 0.85
CA LYS A 157 9.68 8.08 1.51
C LYS A 157 9.20 7.61 2.87
N LEU A 158 9.94 7.98 3.92
CA LEU A 158 9.74 7.52 5.30
C LEU A 158 9.34 8.63 6.27
N ASP A 159 9.12 9.82 5.77
CA ASP A 159 8.77 11.04 6.52
C ASP A 159 7.77 11.90 5.74
N THR A 160 7.24 12.95 6.37
CA THR A 160 6.31 13.91 5.79
C THR A 160 6.98 15.15 5.18
N ASP A 161 8.31 15.25 5.22
CA ASP A 161 9.04 16.39 4.69
C ASP A 161 8.89 16.49 3.16
N LEU A 162 8.16 17.50 2.69
CA LEU A 162 7.91 17.74 1.25
C LEU A 162 9.07 18.43 0.54
N GLU A 163 9.99 19.06 1.28
CA GLU A 163 11.13 19.77 0.70
C GLU A 163 12.34 18.86 0.48
N LYS A 164 12.33 17.69 1.10
CA LYS A 164 13.40 16.71 1.02
C LYS A 164 13.53 16.15 -0.40
N VAL A 165 14.66 16.41 -1.03
CA VAL A 165 15.01 15.82 -2.33
C VAL A 165 15.39 14.36 -2.13
N LEU A 166 14.53 13.46 -2.57
CA LEU A 166 14.74 12.02 -2.48
C LEU A 166 15.67 11.55 -3.59
N LYS A 167 16.52 10.57 -3.25
CA LYS A 167 17.36 9.84 -4.21
C LYS A 167 16.86 8.41 -4.32
N ARG A 168 17.06 7.78 -5.48
CA ARG A 168 16.74 6.38 -5.66
C ARG A 168 17.59 5.51 -4.73
N ASN A 169 16.96 4.70 -3.93
CA ASN A 169 17.57 3.71 -3.06
C ASN A 169 17.89 2.42 -3.83
N THR A 170 18.76 1.59 -3.30
CA THR A 170 19.03 0.28 -3.87
C THR A 170 17.85 -0.67 -3.62
N VAL A 171 17.80 -1.78 -4.36
CA VAL A 171 16.81 -2.84 -4.14
C VAL A 171 16.91 -3.37 -2.70
N GLU A 172 18.14 -3.61 -2.20
CA GLU A 172 18.37 -4.07 -0.83
C GLU A 172 17.86 -3.08 0.22
N GLU A 173 18.17 -1.77 0.08
CA GLU A 173 17.70 -0.73 0.99
C GLU A 173 16.17 -0.69 1.07
N VAL A 174 15.49 -0.84 -0.07
CA VAL A 174 14.03 -0.82 -0.10
C VAL A 174 13.44 -2.06 0.56
N TYR A 175 13.95 -3.25 0.28
CA TYR A 175 13.46 -4.48 0.94
C TYR A 175 13.77 -4.51 2.44
N THR A 176 14.89 -3.94 2.86
CA THR A 176 15.21 -3.75 4.28
C THR A 176 14.19 -2.83 4.97
N SER A 177 13.81 -1.74 4.33
CA SER A 177 12.78 -0.83 4.84
C SER A 177 11.40 -1.50 4.89
N ILE A 178 11.05 -2.30 3.88
CA ILE A 178 9.80 -3.07 3.86
C ILE A 178 9.76 -4.04 5.05
N GLN A 179 10.85 -4.76 5.31
CA GLN A 179 10.93 -5.68 6.45
C GLN A 179 10.78 -4.97 7.78
N ALA A 180 11.46 -3.82 7.95
CA ALA A 180 11.33 -3.02 9.17
C ALA A 180 9.89 -2.58 9.42
N ASP A 181 9.17 -2.16 8.38
CA ASP A 181 7.76 -1.78 8.49
C ASP A 181 6.84 -2.97 8.83
N ILE A 182 7.11 -4.16 8.27
CA ILE A 182 6.38 -5.39 8.63
C ILE A 182 6.63 -5.73 10.10
N ASP A 183 7.85 -5.61 10.59
CA ASP A 183 8.22 -5.92 11.97
C ASP A 183 7.57 -4.94 12.96
N GLU A 184 7.46 -3.65 12.62
CA GLU A 184 6.69 -2.68 13.42
C GLU A 184 5.19 -2.97 13.36
N ALA A 185 4.65 -3.25 12.19
CA ALA A 185 3.24 -3.61 12.03
C ALA A 185 2.87 -4.85 12.86
N ARG A 186 3.72 -5.87 12.89
CA ARG A 186 3.51 -7.11 13.68
C ARG A 186 3.34 -6.83 15.17
N LYS A 187 4.01 -5.80 15.71
CA LYS A 187 3.89 -5.40 17.13
C LYS A 187 2.59 -4.66 17.41
N LEU A 188 1.99 -4.01 16.42
CA LEU A 188 0.91 -3.05 16.59
C LEU A 188 -0.45 -3.56 16.07
N VAL A 189 -0.46 -4.41 15.05
CA VAL A 189 -1.68 -4.94 14.45
C VAL A 189 -2.17 -6.15 15.25
N MET A 190 -3.14 -5.93 16.13
CA MET A 190 -3.69 -6.97 17.01
C MET A 190 -5.07 -7.45 16.60
N LYS A 191 -5.74 -6.75 15.70
CA LYS A 191 -7.08 -7.13 15.25
C LYS A 191 -7.04 -8.47 14.52
N ALA A 192 -7.73 -9.48 15.03
CA ALA A 192 -7.77 -10.79 14.39
C ALA A 192 -8.62 -10.77 13.12
N GLU A 193 -9.79 -10.12 13.17
CA GLU A 193 -10.73 -10.05 12.05
C GLU A 193 -11.51 -8.72 12.07
N TRP A 194 -11.87 -8.24 10.91
CA TRP A 194 -12.74 -7.08 10.71
C TRP A 194 -14.14 -7.52 10.31
N GLU A 195 -15.15 -6.72 10.66
CA GLU A 195 -16.48 -6.84 10.06
C GLU A 195 -16.35 -6.76 8.51
N GLN A 196 -17.22 -7.47 7.79
CA GLN A 196 -17.16 -7.58 6.32
C GLN A 196 -16.95 -6.24 5.60
N ARG A 197 -17.66 -5.18 6.02
CA ARG A 197 -17.53 -3.82 5.44
C ARG A 197 -16.15 -3.18 5.63
N TYR A 198 -15.33 -3.71 6.55
CA TYR A 198 -13.99 -3.22 6.85
C TYR A 198 -12.90 -4.26 6.58
N SER A 199 -13.24 -5.37 5.93
CA SER A 199 -12.31 -6.47 5.66
C SER A 199 -11.13 -6.08 4.78
N TYR A 200 -11.20 -4.93 4.09
CA TYR A 200 -10.09 -4.34 3.36
C TYR A 200 -8.96 -3.81 4.25
N ARG A 201 -9.18 -3.66 5.57
CA ARG A 201 -8.15 -3.20 6.51
C ARG A 201 -7.24 -4.34 6.90
N PHE A 202 -5.97 -4.04 7.11
CA PHE A 202 -5.02 -5.03 7.58
C PHE A 202 -5.38 -5.55 8.98
N ASN A 203 -5.22 -6.84 9.16
CA ASN A 203 -5.38 -7.58 10.40
C ASN A 203 -4.11 -8.41 10.68
N ALA A 204 -4.04 -9.13 11.78
CA ALA A 204 -2.86 -9.91 12.14
C ALA A 204 -2.49 -10.96 11.08
N ALA A 205 -3.47 -11.65 10.49
CA ALA A 205 -3.24 -12.59 9.40
C ALA A 205 -2.68 -11.90 8.14
N SER A 206 -3.07 -10.65 7.87
CA SER A 206 -2.55 -9.87 6.74
C SER A 206 -1.07 -9.59 6.85
N VAL A 207 -0.56 -9.35 8.07
CA VAL A 207 0.87 -9.10 8.31
C VAL A 207 1.68 -10.34 7.92
N GLU A 208 1.26 -11.52 8.39
CA GLU A 208 1.96 -12.78 8.08
C GLU A 208 1.79 -13.18 6.60
N ALA A 209 0.62 -12.96 6.01
CA ALA A 209 0.40 -13.21 4.59
C ALA A 209 1.31 -12.33 3.71
N PHE A 210 1.51 -11.07 4.11
CA PHE A 210 2.41 -10.16 3.40
C PHE A 210 3.88 -10.52 3.65
N GLN A 211 4.25 -10.90 4.89
CA GLN A 211 5.58 -11.44 5.18
C GLN A 211 5.90 -12.64 4.29
N SER A 212 4.98 -13.60 4.18
CA SER A 212 5.15 -14.78 3.31
C SER A 212 5.45 -14.36 1.88
N ARG A 213 4.68 -13.39 1.33
CA ARG A 213 4.90 -12.88 -0.02
C ARG A 213 6.26 -12.19 -0.18
N VAL A 214 6.66 -11.34 0.75
CA VAL A 214 7.95 -10.65 0.70
C VAL A 214 9.10 -11.65 0.76
N SER A 215 9.03 -12.62 1.67
CA SER A 215 10.02 -13.71 1.79
C SER A 215 10.11 -14.57 0.53
N LEU A 216 8.95 -14.86 -0.11
CA LEU A 216 8.90 -15.59 -1.38
C LEU A 216 9.67 -14.84 -2.48
N TYR A 217 9.46 -13.52 -2.61
CA TYR A 217 10.15 -12.68 -3.59
C TYR A 217 11.65 -12.55 -3.33
N LYS A 218 12.07 -12.67 -2.07
CA LYS A 218 13.48 -12.69 -1.67
C LYS A 218 14.14 -14.06 -1.87
N GLY A 219 13.37 -15.13 -2.13
CA GLY A 219 13.89 -16.52 -2.19
C GLY A 219 14.13 -17.11 -0.81
N GLU A 220 13.61 -16.54 0.25
CA GLU A 220 13.67 -17.00 1.64
C GLU A 220 12.57 -18.05 1.90
N TRP A 221 12.70 -19.22 1.27
CA TRP A 221 11.62 -20.22 1.19
C TRP A 221 11.10 -20.70 2.55
N GLN A 222 11.98 -20.92 3.53
CA GLN A 222 11.56 -21.35 4.86
C GLN A 222 10.76 -20.25 5.58
N ALA A 223 11.23 -19.01 5.53
CA ALA A 223 10.52 -17.90 6.13
C ALA A 223 9.15 -17.65 5.45
N ALA A 224 9.10 -17.83 4.12
CA ALA A 224 7.84 -17.75 3.38
C ALA A 224 6.84 -18.83 3.80
N TRP A 225 7.35 -20.08 3.99
CA TRP A 225 6.55 -21.20 4.48
C TRP A 225 6.04 -20.95 5.90
N ASP A 226 6.91 -20.62 6.83
CA ASP A 226 6.57 -20.42 8.25
C ASP A 226 5.48 -19.32 8.40
N ALA A 227 5.62 -18.23 7.66
CA ALA A 227 4.62 -17.15 7.65
C ALA A 227 3.29 -17.61 7.01
N ALA A 228 3.31 -18.41 5.96
CA ALA A 228 2.10 -19.00 5.36
C ALA A 228 1.38 -19.95 6.33
N GLU A 229 2.14 -20.83 7.02
CA GLU A 229 1.58 -21.72 8.05
C GLU A 229 0.91 -20.93 9.20
N ALA A 230 1.51 -19.80 9.61
CA ALA A 230 0.91 -18.94 10.62
C ALA A 230 -0.46 -18.38 10.16
N VAL A 231 -0.61 -18.05 8.89
CA VAL A 231 -1.90 -17.63 8.31
C VAL A 231 -2.88 -18.79 8.28
N LEU A 232 -2.47 -19.95 7.79
CA LEU A 232 -3.32 -21.14 7.66
C LEU A 232 -3.82 -21.65 9.03
N ALA A 233 -3.04 -21.44 10.08
CA ALA A 233 -3.45 -21.79 11.45
C ALA A 233 -4.72 -21.02 11.91
N VAL A 234 -4.99 -19.85 11.37
CA VAL A 234 -6.13 -18.98 11.74
C VAL A 234 -7.15 -18.81 10.61
N LYS A 235 -6.76 -19.05 9.35
CA LYS A 235 -7.63 -18.89 8.17
C LYS A 235 -7.29 -19.94 7.13
N SER A 236 -7.96 -21.09 7.20
CA SER A 236 -7.72 -22.24 6.32
C SER A 236 -8.95 -22.69 5.53
N VAL A 237 -10.08 -21.99 5.68
CA VAL A 237 -11.33 -22.37 5.00
C VAL A 237 -11.23 -22.01 3.52
N LEU A 238 -11.51 -23.01 2.66
CA LEU A 238 -11.58 -22.85 1.20
C LEU A 238 -13.04 -22.85 0.75
N VAL A 239 -13.28 -22.24 -0.40
CA VAL A 239 -14.58 -22.28 -1.08
C VAL A 239 -14.77 -23.66 -1.68
N ASP A 240 -15.92 -24.29 -1.41
CA ASP A 240 -16.32 -25.52 -2.13
C ASP A 240 -16.86 -25.14 -3.51
N LEU A 241 -16.04 -25.36 -4.54
CA LEU A 241 -16.42 -25.07 -5.92
C LEU A 241 -17.48 -26.04 -6.50
N ASN A 242 -17.84 -27.11 -5.77
CA ASN A 242 -18.95 -28.01 -6.15
C ASN A 242 -20.31 -27.47 -5.66
N ASP A 243 -20.31 -26.53 -4.74
CA ASP A 243 -21.53 -25.84 -4.31
C ASP A 243 -21.87 -24.71 -5.30
N ALA A 244 -22.96 -24.89 -6.07
CA ALA A 244 -23.41 -23.89 -7.03
C ALA A 244 -23.82 -22.54 -6.40
N ALA A 245 -24.06 -22.50 -5.07
CA ALA A 245 -24.38 -21.29 -4.32
C ALA A 245 -23.14 -20.64 -3.67
N ALA A 246 -21.95 -21.27 -3.80
CA ALA A 246 -20.74 -20.76 -3.19
C ALA A 246 -20.33 -19.40 -3.79
N THR A 247 -19.85 -18.53 -2.92
CA THR A 247 -19.21 -17.29 -3.35
C THR A 247 -17.84 -17.63 -3.98
N LEU A 248 -17.59 -17.14 -5.20
CA LEU A 248 -16.34 -17.42 -5.90
C LEU A 248 -15.12 -16.92 -5.10
N PRO A 249 -13.96 -17.61 -5.18
CA PRO A 249 -12.75 -17.24 -4.43
C PRO A 249 -12.27 -15.81 -4.68
N ASN A 250 -12.50 -15.26 -5.88
CA ASN A 250 -12.12 -13.89 -6.26
C ASN A 250 -13.17 -12.83 -5.89
N SER A 251 -14.26 -13.19 -5.27
CA SER A 251 -15.28 -12.23 -4.81
C SER A 251 -14.83 -11.54 -3.52
N TYR A 252 -15.18 -10.27 -3.37
CA TYR A 252 -14.82 -9.47 -2.19
C TYR A 252 -15.20 -10.12 -0.85
N ASN A 253 -16.34 -10.81 -0.81
CA ASN A 253 -16.87 -11.48 0.37
C ASN A 253 -16.52 -12.98 0.45
N SER A 254 -15.53 -13.44 -0.34
CA SER A 254 -15.06 -14.82 -0.26
C SER A 254 -14.47 -15.14 1.10
N VAL A 255 -14.72 -16.36 1.59
CA VAL A 255 -14.12 -16.88 2.83
C VAL A 255 -12.61 -17.05 2.73
N GLU A 256 -12.04 -17.10 1.53
CA GLU A 256 -10.59 -17.20 1.30
C GLU A 256 -9.86 -15.86 1.41
N ASN A 257 -10.58 -14.74 1.39
CA ASN A 257 -9.94 -13.44 1.46
C ASN A 257 -9.37 -13.15 2.85
N ILE A 258 -8.12 -12.73 2.88
CA ILE A 258 -7.44 -12.24 4.10
C ILE A 258 -7.64 -10.73 4.21
N THR A 259 -7.31 -10.00 3.14
CA THR A 259 -7.50 -8.54 3.02
C THR A 259 -7.84 -8.24 1.56
N PRO A 260 -9.12 -8.21 1.21
CA PRO A 260 -9.55 -7.96 -0.16
C PRO A 260 -9.36 -6.48 -0.50
N LEU A 261 -8.36 -6.19 -1.30
CA LEU A 261 -8.22 -4.89 -1.96
C LEU A 261 -8.89 -5.01 -3.33
N GLU A 262 -10.03 -4.35 -3.52
CA GLU A 262 -10.67 -4.28 -4.83
C GLU A 262 -9.74 -3.57 -5.81
N THR A 263 -9.38 -4.26 -6.88
CA THR A 263 -8.73 -3.63 -8.01
C THR A 263 -9.79 -3.30 -9.06
N PRO A 264 -9.81 -2.07 -9.59
CA PRO A 264 -10.76 -1.67 -10.63
C PRO A 264 -10.34 -2.20 -12.01
N LEU A 265 -9.63 -3.30 -12.09
CA LEU A 265 -9.46 -3.98 -13.35
C LEU A 265 -10.84 -4.37 -13.83
N SER A 266 -11.41 -3.48 -14.64
CA SER A 266 -12.55 -3.81 -15.47
C SER A 266 -12.22 -5.12 -16.18
N LEU A 267 -12.89 -6.20 -15.81
CA LEU A 267 -12.81 -7.53 -16.41
C LEU A 267 -13.33 -7.56 -17.87
N SER A 268 -13.27 -6.46 -18.56
CA SER A 268 -13.33 -6.35 -19.99
C SER A 268 -12.13 -7.02 -20.68
N LEU A 269 -11.09 -7.37 -19.93
CA LEU A 269 -9.95 -8.13 -20.40
C LEU A 269 -10.36 -9.61 -20.45
N ILE A 270 -10.41 -10.15 -21.65
CA ILE A 270 -10.77 -11.56 -21.88
C ILE A 270 -9.66 -12.42 -21.30
N HIS A 271 -10.01 -13.29 -20.37
CA HIS A 271 -9.20 -14.44 -20.03
C HIS A 271 -9.08 -15.32 -21.27
N ILE A 272 -7.88 -15.62 -21.65
CA ILE A 272 -7.59 -16.65 -22.65
C ILE A 272 -7.90 -18.01 -22.04
#